data_e582532710d818422c04f0afac5560d2
#
_entry.id   e582532710d818422c04f0afac5560d2
#
_cell.length_a   1.000
_cell.length_b   1.000
_cell.length_c   1.000
_cell.angle_alpha   90.00
_cell.angle_beta   90.00
_cell.angle_gamma   90.00
#
_symmetry.space_group_name_H-M   'P 1'
#
loop_
_entity.id
_entity.type
_entity.pdbx_description
1 polymer ?
#
loop_
_entity_poly.entity_id
_entity_poly.type
_entity_poly.pdbx_seq_one_letter_code
_entity_poly.pdbx_strand_id
1 'polypeptide(L)'
;MVKIIMHGCCGHMGQVISDLVEKDTNAEIVAGIDVTDKGNTSYPVFTDIHECKTEADVLIDFSSAKAADALLDYCVERSLPVVLCTTGLSEEQLAKVEETAKKIPVLKSANMSLGINTLMKLIQDAAKVLATAGFDMEIVEKHHRLKLDAPSGTALALADSLNEAMDNQYHYVSDRSQRRQQRDDKEIGISAVRGGTIVGEHEVIFAGTDEVIEFKHTAYSKAIFGKGAIEAAKYLAGKPAGRYDMADVIEG
;
A
#
# COMPACT_ATOMS: atom_id res chain seq x y z
N MET A 1 -13.02 -6.53 -19.75
CA MET A 1 -12.99 -7.07 -18.38
C MET A 1 -11.59 -7.59 -18.14
N VAL A 2 -10.91 -7.14 -17.09
CA VAL A 2 -9.53 -7.51 -16.77
C VAL A 2 -9.53 -8.87 -16.08
N LYS A 3 -8.77 -9.82 -16.62
CA LYS A 3 -8.62 -11.18 -16.08
C LYS A 3 -7.50 -11.23 -15.06
N ILE A 4 -7.82 -11.64 -13.84
CA ILE A 4 -6.91 -11.62 -12.70
C ILE A 4 -6.58 -13.04 -12.23
N ILE A 5 -5.30 -13.33 -12.01
CA ILE A 5 -4.88 -14.46 -11.17
C ILE A 5 -4.69 -13.92 -9.75
N MET A 6 -5.34 -14.57 -8.76
CA MET A 6 -5.24 -14.15 -7.35
C MET A 6 -4.28 -15.07 -6.59
N HIS A 7 -3.09 -14.59 -6.24
CA HIS A 7 -2.11 -15.32 -5.42
C HIS A 7 -2.32 -15.00 -3.94
N GLY A 8 -2.44 -16.03 -3.11
CA GLY A 8 -2.89 -15.95 -1.72
C GLY A 8 -4.43 -15.91 -1.61
N CYS A 9 -5.13 -16.55 -2.56
CA CYS A 9 -6.59 -16.48 -2.71
C CYS A 9 -7.38 -17.04 -1.51
N CYS A 10 -6.84 -18.03 -0.79
CA CYS A 10 -7.47 -18.60 0.40
C CYS A 10 -7.13 -17.87 1.70
N GLY A 11 -6.27 -16.85 1.64
CA GLY A 11 -5.97 -15.94 2.75
C GLY A 11 -7.08 -14.91 2.99
N HIS A 12 -6.98 -14.17 4.10
CA HIS A 12 -7.99 -13.15 4.45
C HIS A 12 -8.17 -12.10 3.35
N MET A 13 -7.07 -11.52 2.83
CA MET A 13 -7.16 -10.50 1.77
C MET A 13 -7.59 -11.09 0.43
N GLY A 14 -7.18 -12.33 0.12
CA GLY A 14 -7.61 -13.03 -1.08
C GLY A 14 -9.13 -13.20 -1.13
N GLN A 15 -9.75 -13.58 -0.01
CA GLN A 15 -11.22 -13.69 0.10
C GLN A 15 -11.90 -12.32 -0.04
N VAL A 16 -11.37 -11.28 0.63
CA VAL A 16 -11.90 -9.91 0.49
C VAL A 16 -11.85 -9.42 -0.95
N ILE A 17 -10.75 -9.68 -1.67
CA ILE A 17 -10.60 -9.30 -3.08
C ILE A 17 -11.57 -10.10 -3.95
N SER A 18 -11.74 -11.40 -3.69
CA SER A 18 -12.71 -12.25 -4.40
C SER A 18 -14.13 -11.69 -4.28
N ASP A 19 -14.56 -11.35 -3.06
CA ASP A 19 -15.87 -10.76 -2.80
C ASP A 19 -16.07 -9.38 -3.47
N LEU A 20 -14.99 -8.60 -3.61
CA LEU A 20 -15.02 -7.31 -4.29
C LEU A 20 -15.09 -7.47 -5.80
N VAL A 21 -14.30 -8.40 -6.38
CA VAL A 21 -14.27 -8.64 -7.83
C VAL A 21 -15.58 -9.27 -8.30
N GLU A 22 -16.23 -10.13 -7.51
CA GLU A 22 -17.55 -10.69 -7.84
C GLU A 22 -18.62 -9.60 -8.12
N LYS A 23 -18.44 -8.42 -7.51
CA LYS A 23 -19.34 -7.26 -7.67
C LYS A 23 -18.83 -6.24 -8.70
N ASP A 24 -17.65 -6.48 -9.28
CA ASP A 24 -17.02 -5.58 -10.23
C ASP A 24 -17.34 -6.00 -11.67
N THR A 25 -17.88 -5.10 -12.46
CA THR A 25 -18.25 -5.37 -13.85
C THR A 25 -17.06 -5.32 -14.83
N ASN A 26 -15.90 -4.85 -14.37
CA ASN A 26 -14.71 -4.60 -15.21
C ASN A 26 -13.54 -5.53 -14.89
N ALA A 27 -13.68 -6.42 -13.90
CA ALA A 27 -12.65 -7.39 -13.49
C ALA A 27 -13.27 -8.75 -13.21
N GLU A 28 -12.50 -9.83 -13.42
CA GLU A 28 -12.85 -11.20 -13.04
C GLU A 28 -11.62 -11.96 -12.54
N ILE A 29 -11.79 -12.80 -11.51
CA ILE A 29 -10.73 -13.74 -11.10
C ILE A 29 -10.91 -15.03 -11.91
N VAL A 30 -9.92 -15.35 -12.73
CA VAL A 30 -9.94 -16.53 -13.61
C VAL A 30 -9.23 -17.74 -13.00
N ALA A 31 -8.35 -17.52 -12.02
CA ALA A 31 -7.67 -18.56 -11.25
C ALA A 31 -7.16 -18.04 -9.93
N GLY A 32 -7.02 -18.92 -8.94
CA GLY A 32 -6.35 -18.68 -7.68
C GLY A 32 -5.08 -19.52 -7.55
N ILE A 33 -4.12 -19.02 -6.78
CA ILE A 33 -2.92 -19.77 -6.37
C ILE A 33 -2.81 -19.62 -4.85
N ASP A 34 -2.68 -20.75 -4.13
CA ASP A 34 -2.45 -20.75 -2.69
C ASP A 34 -1.81 -22.08 -2.27
N VAL A 35 -1.18 -22.13 -1.10
CA VAL A 35 -0.57 -23.35 -0.54
C VAL A 35 -1.60 -24.45 -0.23
N THR A 36 -2.87 -24.11 -0.14
CA THR A 36 -3.99 -25.05 0.07
C THR A 36 -5.21 -24.59 -0.70
N ASP A 37 -5.93 -25.52 -1.33
CA ASP A 37 -7.27 -25.27 -1.84
C ASP A 37 -8.30 -25.57 -0.74
N LYS A 38 -9.09 -24.57 -0.36
CA LYS A 38 -10.17 -24.69 0.64
C LYS A 38 -11.52 -25.03 0.02
N GLY A 39 -11.61 -25.09 -1.31
CA GLY A 39 -12.85 -25.41 -2.03
C GLY A 39 -13.98 -24.40 -1.87
N ASN A 40 -13.65 -23.16 -1.52
CA ASN A 40 -14.60 -22.06 -1.25
C ASN A 40 -14.52 -20.90 -2.25
N THR A 41 -13.94 -21.14 -3.43
CA THR A 41 -13.82 -20.16 -4.52
C THR A 41 -14.68 -20.57 -5.71
N SER A 42 -15.12 -19.59 -6.51
CA SER A 42 -15.85 -19.80 -7.75
C SER A 42 -14.95 -20.08 -8.97
N TYR A 43 -13.65 -20.02 -8.79
CA TYR A 43 -12.61 -20.23 -9.80
C TYR A 43 -11.65 -21.35 -9.37
N PRO A 44 -10.92 -21.99 -10.31
CA PRO A 44 -9.96 -23.05 -9.99
C PRO A 44 -8.80 -22.52 -9.14
N VAL A 45 -8.36 -23.31 -8.15
CA VAL A 45 -7.21 -23.00 -7.30
C VAL A 45 -6.08 -23.99 -7.56
N PHE A 46 -4.88 -23.49 -7.74
CA PHE A 46 -3.67 -24.26 -7.95
C PHE A 46 -2.78 -24.19 -6.70
N THR A 47 -2.28 -25.33 -6.24
CA THR A 47 -1.39 -25.39 -5.08
C THR A 47 0.09 -25.30 -5.46
N ASP A 48 0.41 -25.50 -6.73
CA ASP A 48 1.71 -25.20 -7.34
C ASP A 48 1.51 -24.08 -8.38
N ILE A 49 2.25 -23.00 -8.24
CA ILE A 49 2.22 -21.85 -9.14
C ILE A 49 2.53 -22.24 -10.58
N HIS A 50 3.42 -23.23 -10.81
CA HIS A 50 3.82 -23.69 -12.12
C HIS A 50 2.74 -24.52 -12.84
N GLU A 51 1.74 -25.05 -12.12
CA GLU A 51 0.59 -25.74 -12.69
C GLU A 51 -0.47 -24.76 -13.22
N CYS A 52 -0.50 -23.52 -12.75
CA CYS A 52 -1.42 -22.50 -13.21
C CYS A 52 -1.03 -22.01 -14.61
N LYS A 53 -1.69 -22.54 -15.64
CA LYS A 53 -1.49 -22.14 -17.05
C LYS A 53 -2.63 -21.24 -17.56
N THR A 54 -3.52 -20.81 -16.70
CA THR A 54 -4.67 -19.96 -17.03
C THR A 54 -4.21 -18.62 -17.62
N GLU A 55 -4.79 -18.22 -18.75
CA GLU A 55 -4.54 -16.92 -19.38
C GLU A 55 -5.14 -15.79 -18.52
N ALA A 56 -4.35 -14.76 -18.25
CA ALA A 56 -4.76 -13.58 -17.46
C ALA A 56 -4.01 -12.32 -17.92
N ASP A 57 -4.57 -11.19 -17.60
CA ASP A 57 -3.99 -9.87 -17.93
C ASP A 57 -3.04 -9.37 -16.83
N VAL A 58 -3.25 -9.82 -15.58
CA VAL A 58 -2.48 -9.38 -14.42
C VAL A 58 -2.60 -10.37 -13.27
N LEU A 59 -1.59 -10.42 -12.41
CA LEU A 59 -1.64 -11.16 -11.15
C LEU A 59 -1.67 -10.18 -9.97
N ILE A 60 -2.55 -10.43 -8.99
CA ILE A 60 -2.55 -9.73 -7.70
C ILE A 60 -1.99 -10.68 -6.65
N ASP A 61 -0.99 -10.21 -5.89
CA ASP A 61 -0.35 -10.98 -4.83
C ASP A 61 -0.60 -10.41 -3.44
N PHE A 62 -1.23 -11.23 -2.59
CA PHE A 62 -1.36 -11.03 -1.13
C PHE A 62 -0.93 -12.29 -0.38
N SER A 63 0.23 -12.83 -0.71
CA SER A 63 0.77 -14.05 -0.10
C SER A 63 1.76 -13.76 1.03
N SER A 64 2.96 -14.26 0.94
CA SER A 64 4.03 -14.04 1.91
C SER A 64 5.38 -13.79 1.22
N ALA A 65 6.30 -13.12 1.91
CA ALA A 65 7.65 -12.88 1.40
C ALA A 65 8.38 -14.16 0.95
N LYS A 66 8.06 -15.32 1.56
CA LYS A 66 8.66 -16.61 1.17
C LYS A 66 8.30 -17.06 -0.24
N ALA A 67 7.16 -16.62 -0.75
CA ALA A 67 6.70 -16.97 -2.10
C ALA A 67 7.13 -15.95 -3.18
N ALA A 68 7.66 -14.80 -2.78
CA ALA A 68 7.91 -13.68 -3.69
C ALA A 68 8.87 -14.02 -4.84
N ASP A 69 9.93 -14.79 -4.56
CA ASP A 69 10.93 -15.12 -5.56
C ASP A 69 10.35 -16.02 -6.68
N ALA A 70 9.64 -17.07 -6.30
CA ALA A 70 8.98 -17.98 -7.26
C ALA A 70 7.85 -17.27 -8.03
N LEU A 71 7.12 -16.39 -7.36
CA LEU A 71 6.10 -15.54 -7.96
C LEU A 71 6.66 -14.64 -9.06
N LEU A 72 7.74 -13.92 -8.76
CA LEU A 72 8.36 -13.00 -9.73
C LEU A 72 8.92 -13.77 -10.94
N ASP A 73 9.56 -14.93 -10.73
CA ASP A 73 10.04 -15.78 -11.81
C ASP A 73 8.89 -16.27 -12.70
N TYR A 74 7.81 -16.76 -12.11
CA TYR A 74 6.60 -17.17 -12.81
C TYR A 74 5.99 -16.01 -13.65
N CYS A 75 5.90 -14.81 -13.09
CA CYS A 75 5.38 -13.65 -13.80
C CYS A 75 6.28 -13.28 -15.01
N VAL A 76 7.59 -13.34 -14.85
CA VAL A 76 8.54 -13.09 -15.96
C VAL A 76 8.41 -14.14 -17.06
N GLU A 77 8.37 -15.43 -16.71
CA GLU A 77 8.22 -16.54 -17.68
C GLU A 77 6.95 -16.39 -18.53
N ARG A 78 5.90 -15.84 -17.95
CA ARG A 78 4.60 -15.66 -18.59
C ARG A 78 4.37 -14.27 -19.20
N SER A 79 5.33 -13.37 -19.06
CA SER A 79 5.15 -11.94 -19.41
C SER A 79 3.90 -11.35 -18.74
N LEU A 80 3.60 -11.75 -17.50
CA LEU A 80 2.38 -11.41 -16.77
C LEU A 80 2.63 -10.23 -15.83
N PRO A 81 1.93 -9.10 -16.01
CA PRO A 81 1.97 -7.98 -15.05
C PRO A 81 1.64 -8.41 -13.62
N VAL A 82 2.29 -7.80 -12.61
CA VAL A 82 2.05 -8.16 -11.22
C VAL A 82 1.84 -6.96 -10.30
N VAL A 83 0.75 -6.99 -9.52
CA VAL A 83 0.50 -6.09 -8.39
C VAL A 83 0.98 -6.79 -7.12
N LEU A 84 2.16 -6.42 -6.65
CA LEU A 84 2.86 -7.06 -5.53
C LEU A 84 2.51 -6.36 -4.21
N CYS A 85 1.55 -6.91 -3.46
CA CYS A 85 1.08 -6.34 -2.19
C CYS A 85 1.73 -7.02 -0.96
N THR A 86 2.52 -8.07 -1.16
CA THR A 86 3.25 -8.74 -0.08
C THR A 86 4.24 -7.79 0.58
N THR A 87 4.23 -7.77 1.91
CA THR A 87 5.09 -6.95 2.77
C THR A 87 6.23 -7.78 3.37
N GLY A 88 7.23 -7.11 3.94
CA GLY A 88 8.35 -7.79 4.63
C GLY A 88 9.34 -8.47 3.69
N LEU A 89 9.47 -7.97 2.46
CA LEU A 89 10.49 -8.42 1.52
C LEU A 89 11.89 -8.03 2.02
N SER A 90 12.88 -8.91 1.78
CA SER A 90 14.29 -8.61 2.04
C SER A 90 14.87 -7.63 1.01
N GLU A 91 16.06 -7.10 1.27
CA GLU A 91 16.75 -6.22 0.33
C GLU A 91 17.03 -6.94 -1.01
N GLU A 92 17.41 -8.22 -0.97
CA GLU A 92 17.61 -9.03 -2.17
C GLU A 92 16.30 -9.20 -2.96
N GLN A 93 15.19 -9.41 -2.27
CA GLN A 93 13.88 -9.51 -2.90
C GLN A 93 13.43 -8.18 -3.50
N LEU A 94 13.70 -7.06 -2.83
CA LEU A 94 13.44 -5.73 -3.38
C LEU A 94 14.31 -5.47 -4.63
N ALA A 95 15.57 -5.86 -4.62
CA ALA A 95 16.43 -5.79 -5.81
C ALA A 95 15.87 -6.67 -6.97
N LYS A 96 15.35 -7.87 -6.65
CA LYS A 96 14.71 -8.74 -7.65
C LYS A 96 13.43 -8.10 -8.22
N VAL A 97 12.66 -7.38 -7.43
CA VAL A 97 11.51 -6.60 -7.92
C VAL A 97 11.94 -5.58 -8.98
N GLU A 98 13.02 -4.84 -8.74
CA GLU A 98 13.55 -3.85 -9.69
C GLU A 98 14.06 -4.52 -10.99
N GLU A 99 14.74 -5.67 -10.90
CA GLU A 99 15.17 -6.44 -12.07
C GLU A 99 13.98 -7.05 -12.86
N THR A 100 12.93 -7.45 -12.16
CA THR A 100 11.68 -7.94 -12.75
C THR A 100 10.96 -6.83 -13.50
N ALA A 101 10.92 -5.63 -12.95
CA ALA A 101 10.30 -4.46 -13.56
C ALA A 101 10.94 -4.04 -14.90
N LYS A 102 12.19 -4.41 -15.15
CA LYS A 102 12.83 -4.22 -16.47
C LYS A 102 12.26 -5.14 -17.55
N LYS A 103 11.55 -6.20 -17.18
CA LYS A 103 11.05 -7.25 -18.08
C LYS A 103 9.53 -7.23 -18.22
N ILE A 104 8.81 -6.95 -17.14
CA ILE A 104 7.34 -6.91 -17.07
C ILE A 104 6.88 -5.70 -16.26
N PRO A 105 5.60 -5.28 -16.38
CA PRO A 105 5.03 -4.29 -15.47
C PRO A 105 4.94 -4.84 -14.04
N VAL A 106 5.52 -4.12 -13.07
CA VAL A 106 5.45 -4.46 -11.64
C VAL A 106 4.95 -3.26 -10.87
N LEU A 107 3.78 -3.38 -10.26
CA LEU A 107 3.28 -2.38 -9.32
C LEU A 107 3.53 -2.83 -7.89
N LYS A 108 4.24 -2.00 -7.12
CA LYS A 108 4.44 -2.17 -5.68
C LYS A 108 4.38 -0.81 -5.00
N SER A 109 3.54 -0.68 -3.98
CA SER A 109 3.39 0.54 -3.19
C SER A 109 3.50 0.24 -1.70
N ALA A 110 3.87 1.24 -0.91
CA ALA A 110 3.93 1.13 0.55
C ALA A 110 2.53 0.91 1.16
N ASN A 111 1.51 1.44 0.51
CA ASN A 111 0.11 1.29 0.91
C ASN A 111 -0.78 1.19 -0.35
N MET A 112 -1.72 0.25 -0.37
CA MET A 112 -2.61 0.04 -1.51
C MET A 112 -3.90 0.86 -1.46
N SER A 113 -4.16 1.62 -0.39
CA SER A 113 -5.36 2.45 -0.28
C SER A 113 -5.30 3.64 -1.24
N LEU A 114 -6.29 3.78 -2.11
CA LEU A 114 -6.47 4.99 -2.95
C LEU A 114 -6.55 6.25 -2.07
N GLY A 115 -7.32 6.19 -0.98
CA GLY A 115 -7.49 7.34 -0.08
C GLY A 115 -6.17 7.78 0.58
N ILE A 116 -5.34 6.84 1.04
CA ILE A 116 -4.04 7.17 1.64
C ILE A 116 -3.08 7.74 0.59
N ASN A 117 -3.02 7.18 -0.61
CA ASN A 117 -2.13 7.71 -1.65
C ASN A 117 -2.59 9.07 -2.17
N THR A 118 -3.91 9.29 -2.31
CA THR A 118 -4.45 10.63 -2.59
C THR A 118 -4.10 11.61 -1.47
N LEU A 119 -4.21 11.19 -0.21
CA LEU A 119 -3.82 12.01 0.93
C LEU A 119 -2.34 12.38 0.89
N MET A 120 -1.44 11.43 0.59
CA MET A 120 0.00 11.69 0.45
C MET A 120 0.28 12.79 -0.58
N LYS A 121 -0.38 12.74 -1.74
CA LYS A 121 -0.24 13.78 -2.78
C LYS A 121 -0.75 15.15 -2.29
N LEU A 122 -1.91 15.20 -1.66
CA LEU A 122 -2.49 16.44 -1.14
C LEU A 122 -1.62 17.09 -0.07
N ILE A 123 -1.06 16.30 0.86
CA ILE A 123 -0.20 16.84 1.93
C ILE A 123 1.17 17.30 1.42
N GLN A 124 1.70 16.69 0.34
CA GLN A 124 2.92 17.19 -0.34
C GLN A 124 2.70 18.60 -0.87
N ASP A 125 1.58 18.83 -1.57
CA ASP A 125 1.27 20.17 -2.10
C ASP A 125 0.97 21.17 -0.97
N ALA A 126 0.27 20.72 0.07
CA ALA A 126 0.03 21.54 1.26
C ALA A 126 1.34 21.92 1.99
N ALA A 127 2.27 20.98 2.16
CA ALA A 127 3.55 21.20 2.83
C ALA A 127 4.40 22.28 2.15
N LYS A 128 4.46 22.29 0.82
CA LYS A 128 5.20 23.31 0.04
C LYS A 128 4.73 24.72 0.33
N VAL A 129 3.45 24.90 0.64
CA VAL A 129 2.87 26.20 0.95
C VAL A 129 2.93 26.48 2.46
N LEU A 130 2.39 25.56 3.26
CA LEU A 130 2.15 25.79 4.70
C LEU A 130 3.44 25.72 5.51
N ALA A 131 4.32 24.73 5.29
CA ALA A 131 5.57 24.63 6.03
C ALA A 131 6.52 25.80 5.72
N THR A 132 6.52 26.29 4.48
CA THR A 132 7.29 27.50 4.12
C THR A 132 6.70 28.78 4.73
N ALA A 133 5.40 28.77 5.05
CA ALA A 133 4.73 29.87 5.77
C ALA A 133 4.85 29.75 7.31
N GLY A 134 5.61 28.76 7.81
CA GLY A 134 5.88 28.60 9.24
C GLY A 134 4.87 27.74 10.00
N PHE A 135 4.07 26.92 9.31
CA PHE A 135 3.23 25.92 9.95
C PHE A 135 4.04 24.70 10.39
N ASP A 136 3.81 24.27 11.60
CA ASP A 136 4.33 23.02 12.15
C ASP A 136 3.59 21.81 11.57
N MET A 137 4.31 20.70 11.32
CA MET A 137 3.74 19.47 10.80
C MET A 137 3.70 18.39 11.88
N GLU A 138 2.53 17.83 12.13
CA GLU A 138 2.31 16.75 13.10
C GLU A 138 1.45 15.66 12.48
N ILE A 139 1.67 14.41 12.90
CA ILE A 139 0.87 13.25 12.50
C ILE A 139 0.34 12.56 13.75
N VAL A 140 -0.97 12.27 13.77
CA VAL A 140 -1.60 11.46 14.80
C VAL A 140 -2.19 10.21 14.14
N GLU A 141 -1.78 9.02 14.62
CA GLU A 141 -2.31 7.77 14.13
C GLU A 141 -2.95 6.94 15.24
N LYS A 142 -4.03 6.23 14.92
CA LYS A 142 -4.78 5.43 15.86
C LYS A 142 -5.06 4.05 15.30
N HIS A 143 -4.74 3.00 16.04
CA HIS A 143 -5.00 1.62 15.66
C HIS A 143 -5.48 0.79 16.86
N HIS A 144 -5.93 -0.43 16.54
CA HIS A 144 -6.40 -1.40 17.54
C HIS A 144 -5.28 -1.79 18.51
N ARG A 145 -5.72 -2.24 19.71
CA ARG A 145 -4.82 -2.61 20.82
C ARG A 145 -3.80 -3.70 20.50
N LEU A 146 -4.02 -4.50 19.45
CA LEU A 146 -3.17 -5.62 19.06
C LEU A 146 -2.11 -5.25 18.02
N LYS A 147 -2.05 -3.99 17.56
CA LYS A 147 -1.03 -3.54 16.60
C LYS A 147 0.32 -3.40 17.31
N LEU A 148 1.35 -4.09 16.80
CA LEU A 148 2.65 -4.19 17.44
C LEU A 148 3.56 -2.99 17.11
N ASP A 149 3.58 -2.57 15.85
CA ASP A 149 4.39 -1.45 15.39
C ASP A 149 3.78 -0.10 15.80
N ALA A 150 4.61 0.81 16.27
CA ALA A 150 4.30 2.20 16.55
C ALA A 150 5.57 3.06 16.33
N PRO A 151 5.52 4.08 15.47
CA PRO A 151 4.43 4.45 14.58
C PRO A 151 4.06 3.39 13.54
N SER A 152 2.84 3.48 12.97
CA SER A 152 2.42 2.59 11.90
C SER A 152 3.20 2.87 10.60
N GLY A 153 3.35 1.84 9.74
CA GLY A 153 3.98 2.01 8.43
C GLY A 153 3.30 3.09 7.57
N THR A 154 1.97 3.26 7.68
CA THR A 154 1.25 4.33 6.98
C THR A 154 1.59 5.72 7.54
N ALA A 155 1.75 5.86 8.86
CA ALA A 155 2.16 7.14 9.45
C ALA A 155 3.58 7.52 9.03
N LEU A 156 4.49 6.54 8.96
CA LEU A 156 5.84 6.77 8.45
C LEU A 156 5.81 7.16 6.97
N ALA A 157 5.02 6.49 6.13
CA ALA A 157 4.90 6.85 4.72
C ALA A 157 4.32 8.28 4.51
N LEU A 158 3.38 8.72 5.36
CA LEU A 158 2.89 10.09 5.36
C LEU A 158 3.99 11.08 5.77
N ALA A 159 4.79 10.75 6.79
CA ALA A 159 5.92 11.57 7.21
C ALA A 159 7.01 11.66 6.13
N ASP A 160 7.34 10.52 5.49
CA ASP A 160 8.28 10.48 4.38
C ASP A 160 7.79 11.36 3.22
N SER A 161 6.49 11.25 2.88
CA SER A 161 5.87 12.04 1.82
C SER A 161 5.94 13.56 2.10
N LEU A 162 5.71 14.00 3.35
CA LEU A 162 5.89 15.39 3.77
C LEU A 162 7.37 15.82 3.66
N ASN A 163 8.27 14.97 4.13
CA ASN A 163 9.70 15.28 4.18
C ASN A 163 10.33 15.34 2.79
N GLU A 164 9.95 14.44 1.88
CA GLU A 164 10.33 14.47 0.47
C GLU A 164 9.91 15.79 -0.21
N ALA A 165 8.69 16.26 0.04
CA ALA A 165 8.19 17.54 -0.47
C ALA A 165 8.98 18.75 0.05
N MET A 166 9.73 18.58 1.14
CA MET A 166 10.55 19.59 1.82
C MET A 166 12.06 19.28 1.71
N ASP A 167 12.50 18.58 0.65
CA ASP A 167 13.90 18.24 0.37
C ASP A 167 14.58 17.45 1.49
N ASN A 168 13.85 16.62 2.22
CA ASN A 168 14.31 15.78 3.32
C ASN A 168 15.02 16.55 4.46
N GLN A 169 14.56 17.76 4.77
CA GLN A 169 15.17 18.62 5.79
C GLN A 169 14.62 18.42 7.19
N TYR A 170 13.58 17.58 7.36
CA TYR A 170 12.91 17.36 8.63
C TYR A 170 13.34 16.05 9.28
N HIS A 171 13.34 16.02 10.60
CA HIS A 171 13.55 14.82 11.40
C HIS A 171 12.26 14.40 12.11
N TYR A 172 12.12 13.11 12.43
CA TYR A 172 10.89 12.55 13.02
C TYR A 172 11.03 12.46 14.54
N VAL A 173 9.97 12.85 15.25
CA VAL A 173 9.88 12.77 16.70
C VAL A 173 8.60 12.04 17.12
N SER A 174 8.77 10.84 17.70
CA SER A 174 7.65 10.02 18.15
C SER A 174 7.31 10.18 19.63
N ASP A 175 8.22 10.74 20.43
CA ASP A 175 8.03 10.93 21.88
C ASP A 175 8.71 12.21 22.35
N ARG A 176 7.94 13.09 22.95
CA ARG A 176 8.43 14.33 23.61
C ARG A 176 8.44 14.24 25.14
N SER A 177 8.02 13.11 25.73
CA SER A 177 7.90 12.99 27.19
C SER A 177 9.24 13.10 27.92
N GLN A 178 10.32 12.70 27.27
CA GLN A 178 11.69 12.77 27.80
C GLN A 178 12.38 14.13 27.57
N ARG A 179 11.72 15.06 26.89
CA ARG A 179 12.27 16.37 26.54
C ARG A 179 11.53 17.48 27.26
N ARG A 180 12.26 18.39 27.90
CA ARG A 180 11.73 19.64 28.44
C ARG A 180 12.31 20.82 27.65
N GLN A 181 11.94 20.88 26.38
CA GLN A 181 12.38 21.91 25.43
C GLN A 181 11.25 22.28 24.47
N GLN A 182 11.37 23.42 23.83
CA GLN A 182 10.47 23.82 22.75
C GLN A 182 10.62 22.86 21.56
N ARG A 183 9.58 22.79 20.74
CA ARG A 183 9.59 22.08 19.47
C ARG A 183 10.64 22.69 18.53
N ASP A 184 11.33 21.86 17.76
CA ASP A 184 12.23 22.29 16.71
C ASP A 184 11.43 22.65 15.43
N ASP A 185 11.86 23.70 14.71
CA ASP A 185 11.20 24.15 13.49
C ASP A 185 11.27 23.10 12.34
N LYS A 186 12.26 22.20 12.39
CA LYS A 186 12.46 21.13 11.39
C LYS A 186 12.07 19.75 11.92
N GLU A 187 11.02 19.68 12.70
CA GLU A 187 10.49 18.48 13.30
C GLU A 187 9.15 18.09 12.65
N ILE A 188 8.96 16.80 12.33
CA ILE A 188 7.65 16.19 12.08
C ILE A 188 7.34 15.30 13.27
N GLY A 189 6.33 15.66 14.07
CA GLY A 189 5.90 14.83 15.18
C GLY A 189 5.00 13.70 14.73
N ILE A 190 5.16 12.51 15.34
CA ILE A 190 4.32 11.34 15.04
C ILE A 190 3.83 10.73 16.34
N SER A 191 2.54 10.91 16.64
CA SER A 191 1.89 10.39 17.84
C SER A 191 1.05 9.16 17.55
N ALA A 192 1.28 8.07 18.29
CA ALA A 192 0.59 6.80 18.11
C ALA A 192 -0.38 6.49 19.25
N VAL A 193 -1.65 6.24 18.92
CA VAL A 193 -2.69 5.81 19.86
C VAL A 193 -3.02 4.33 19.60
N ARG A 194 -3.14 3.53 20.66
CA ARG A 194 -3.54 2.12 20.62
C ARG A 194 -4.75 1.89 21.49
N GLY A 195 -5.86 1.39 20.91
CA GLY A 195 -7.09 1.15 21.67
C GLY A 195 -8.17 0.37 20.91
N GLY A 196 -8.97 -0.36 21.61
CA GLY A 196 -10.14 -1.06 21.09
C GLY A 196 -9.87 -1.86 19.82
N THR A 197 -10.75 -1.68 18.85
CA THR A 197 -10.76 -2.35 17.54
C THR A 197 -10.58 -1.35 16.37
N ILE A 198 -10.00 -0.18 16.60
CA ILE A 198 -9.78 0.85 15.58
C ILE A 198 -8.97 0.22 14.43
N VAL A 199 -9.52 0.22 13.22
CA VAL A 199 -8.88 -0.38 12.04
C VAL A 199 -7.67 0.42 11.62
N GLY A 200 -7.79 1.75 11.55
CA GLY A 200 -6.72 2.70 11.28
C GLY A 200 -7.26 4.09 11.03
N GLU A 201 -6.76 5.07 11.77
CA GLU A 201 -6.98 6.49 11.53
C GLU A 201 -5.62 7.16 11.40
N HIS A 202 -5.50 8.10 10.46
CA HIS A 202 -4.32 8.91 10.25
C HIS A 202 -4.76 10.35 10.03
N GLU A 203 -4.17 11.25 10.76
CA GLU A 203 -4.45 12.68 10.72
C GLU A 203 -3.13 13.43 10.58
N VAL A 204 -3.03 14.26 9.54
CA VAL A 204 -1.90 15.15 9.29
C VAL A 204 -2.35 16.56 9.64
N ILE A 205 -1.64 17.21 10.55
CA ILE A 205 -1.96 18.49 11.12
C ILE A 205 -0.90 19.49 10.67
N PHE A 206 -1.34 20.59 10.09
CA PHE A 206 -0.53 21.78 9.85
C PHE A 206 -0.97 22.86 10.82
N ALA A 207 -0.15 23.15 11.82
CA ALA A 207 -0.46 24.11 12.89
C ALA A 207 0.29 25.42 12.66
N GLY A 208 -0.43 26.47 12.28
CA GLY A 208 0.07 27.82 12.11
C GLY A 208 -0.26 28.73 13.30
N THR A 209 0.08 30.02 13.17
CA THR A 209 -0.33 31.04 14.14
C THR A 209 -1.82 31.34 13.96
N ASP A 210 -2.62 31.07 14.99
CA ASP A 210 -4.07 31.34 15.05
C ASP A 210 -4.93 30.50 14.11
N GLU A 211 -4.37 29.48 13.41
CA GLU A 211 -5.11 28.56 12.56
C GLU A 211 -4.48 27.17 12.51
N VAL A 212 -5.31 26.15 12.22
CA VAL A 212 -4.89 24.77 12.02
C VAL A 212 -5.61 24.20 10.81
N ILE A 213 -4.89 23.44 9.98
CA ILE A 213 -5.45 22.67 8.87
C ILE A 213 -5.19 21.19 9.13
N GLU A 214 -6.24 20.37 9.03
CA GLU A 214 -6.18 18.93 9.28
C GLU A 214 -6.63 18.14 8.06
N PHE A 215 -5.83 17.14 7.70
CA PHE A 215 -6.16 16.13 6.69
C PHE A 215 -6.33 14.79 7.37
N LYS A 216 -7.53 14.22 7.34
CA LYS A 216 -7.84 12.98 8.06
C LYS A 216 -8.32 11.87 7.14
N HIS A 217 -7.78 10.68 7.34
CA HIS A 217 -8.25 9.43 6.73
C HIS A 217 -8.65 8.44 7.83
N THR A 218 -9.83 7.84 7.69
CA THR A 218 -10.33 6.79 8.58
C THR A 218 -10.66 5.53 7.78
N ALA A 219 -9.99 4.43 8.10
CA ALA A 219 -10.29 3.12 7.55
C ALA A 219 -11.32 2.39 8.43
N TYR A 220 -12.44 1.98 7.85
CA TYR A 220 -13.45 1.17 8.54
C TYR A 220 -13.24 -0.34 8.34
N SER A 221 -12.48 -0.74 7.32
CA SER A 221 -12.11 -2.13 7.07
C SER A 221 -10.83 -2.24 6.24
N LYS A 222 -10.22 -3.42 6.22
CA LYS A 222 -9.06 -3.71 5.37
C LYS A 222 -9.44 -3.86 3.87
N ALA A 223 -10.72 -3.87 3.53
CA ALA A 223 -11.19 -3.94 2.14
C ALA A 223 -10.70 -2.77 1.28
N ILE A 224 -10.32 -1.63 1.88
CA ILE A 224 -9.72 -0.49 1.17
C ILE A 224 -8.45 -0.89 0.41
N PHE A 225 -7.64 -1.79 0.97
CA PHE A 225 -6.41 -2.29 0.31
C PHE A 225 -6.75 -3.24 -0.85
N GLY A 226 -7.78 -4.07 -0.70
CA GLY A 226 -8.28 -4.94 -1.77
C GLY A 226 -8.84 -4.12 -2.93
N LYS A 227 -9.62 -3.08 -2.64
CA LYS A 227 -10.15 -2.17 -3.66
C LYS A 227 -9.01 -1.47 -4.42
N GLY A 228 -8.01 -0.95 -3.72
CA GLY A 228 -6.86 -0.33 -4.36
C GLY A 228 -6.04 -1.31 -5.21
N ALA A 229 -5.89 -2.57 -4.77
CA ALA A 229 -5.21 -3.59 -5.55
C ALA A 229 -5.97 -3.96 -6.85
N ILE A 230 -7.30 -3.94 -6.83
CA ILE A 230 -8.13 -4.15 -8.04
C ILE A 230 -7.96 -2.98 -9.01
N GLU A 231 -7.99 -1.73 -8.53
CA GLU A 231 -7.75 -0.57 -9.38
C GLU A 231 -6.32 -0.56 -9.93
N ALA A 232 -5.32 -0.95 -9.12
CA ALA A 232 -3.95 -1.15 -9.57
C ALA A 232 -3.83 -2.22 -10.66
N ALA A 233 -4.57 -3.33 -10.54
CA ALA A 233 -4.60 -4.39 -11.55
C ALA A 233 -5.21 -3.89 -12.86
N LYS A 234 -6.32 -3.15 -12.81
CA LYS A 234 -6.93 -2.54 -14.00
C LYS A 234 -5.99 -1.54 -14.69
N TYR A 235 -5.28 -0.73 -13.90
CA TYR A 235 -4.29 0.21 -14.41
C TYR A 235 -3.11 -0.48 -15.06
N LEU A 236 -2.59 -1.55 -14.44
CA LEU A 236 -1.36 -2.22 -14.86
C LEU A 236 -1.55 -3.10 -16.11
N ALA A 237 -2.78 -3.59 -16.34
CA ALA A 237 -3.11 -4.40 -17.50
C ALA A 237 -2.78 -3.66 -18.81
N GLY A 238 -1.87 -4.22 -19.61
CA GLY A 238 -1.42 -3.64 -20.89
C GLY A 238 -0.40 -2.52 -20.80
N LYS A 239 0.09 -2.15 -19.59
CA LYS A 239 1.22 -1.21 -19.46
C LYS A 239 2.53 -1.85 -19.94
N PRO A 240 3.51 -1.08 -20.40
CA PRO A 240 4.84 -1.59 -20.73
C PRO A 240 5.61 -2.03 -19.48
N ALA A 241 6.69 -2.80 -19.66
CA ALA A 241 7.60 -3.13 -18.59
C ALA A 241 8.06 -1.87 -17.86
N GLY A 242 8.05 -1.91 -16.55
CA GLY A 242 8.36 -0.75 -15.71
C GLY A 242 7.99 -0.96 -14.26
N ARG A 243 8.51 -0.10 -13.40
CA ARG A 243 8.19 -0.01 -11.99
C ARG A 243 7.07 1.01 -11.83
N TYR A 244 5.98 0.60 -11.21
CA TYR A 244 4.79 1.42 -10.95
C TYR A 244 4.44 1.41 -9.47
N ASP A 245 3.72 2.41 -9.04
CA ASP A 245 3.16 2.51 -7.70
C ASP A 245 1.72 3.06 -7.70
N MET A 246 1.17 3.33 -6.53
CA MET A 246 -0.20 3.83 -6.41
C MET A 246 -0.32 5.32 -6.79
N ALA A 247 0.77 6.08 -6.85
CA ALA A 247 0.73 7.45 -7.38
C ALA A 247 0.43 7.43 -8.88
N ASP A 248 1.07 6.51 -9.63
CA ASP A 248 0.78 6.32 -11.05
C ASP A 248 -0.69 5.96 -11.30
N VAL A 249 -1.28 5.12 -10.43
CA VAL A 249 -2.71 4.72 -10.53
C VAL A 249 -3.65 5.90 -10.32
N ILE A 250 -3.27 6.87 -9.49
CA ILE A 250 -4.08 8.05 -9.19
C ILE A 250 -3.96 9.11 -10.28
N GLU A 251 -2.82 9.18 -10.91
CA GLU A 251 -2.55 10.15 -12.00
C GLU A 251 -3.13 9.71 -13.35
N GLY A 252 -3.37 8.40 -13.57
CA GLY A 252 -4.01 7.82 -14.77
C GLY A 252 -3.00 7.28 -15.75
#